data_3534d9ab7a99e41b2553b43413b2cb7a
#
_entry.id   3534d9ab7a99e41b2553b43413b2cb7a
#
_cell.length_a   1.000
_cell.length_b   1.000
_cell.length_c   1.000
_cell.angle_alpha   90.00
_cell.angle_beta   90.00
_cell.angle_gamma   90.00
#
_symmetry.space_group_name_H-M   'P 1'
#
loop_
_entity.id
_entity.type
_entity.pdbx_description
1 polymer ?
#
loop_
_entity_poly.entity_id
_entity_poly.type
_entity_poly.pdbx_seq_one_letter_code
_entity_poly.pdbx_strand_id
1 'polypeptide(L)'
;KYRRGADLWTPNFNTPMRNSLLWVYEGQTQYFGHVLAARSGFVSKQQALDLIANNAAIYDTRTGRDWRPLADTTMDPIIAARRSLPWQNWQRSEDYYSEGQLIWMDVDTLIREKSGNKRSLDDFAKAFFGVNDGDWGTLTYTRKDVVATLDKIEPYDWEAFLKARVDDVAKTAPLAGLERGGYRLVYGET
;
A
#
# COMPACT_ATOMS: atom_id res chain seq x y z
N LYS A 1 1.38 -3.58 -15.33
CA LYS A 1 1.72 -2.19 -14.89
C LYS A 1 1.55 -1.17 -16.02
N TYR A 2 0.41 -1.20 -16.65
CA TYR A 2 0.02 -0.31 -17.72
C TYR A 2 0.04 1.16 -17.27
N ARG A 3 -0.57 1.45 -16.10
CA ARG A 3 -0.55 2.77 -15.48
C ARG A 3 0.51 2.84 -14.40
N ARG A 4 1.36 3.88 -14.43
CA ARG A 4 2.50 4.01 -13.50
C ARG A 4 2.63 5.42 -12.95
N GLY A 5 3.32 5.59 -11.82
CA GLY A 5 3.65 6.90 -11.28
C GLY A 5 4.35 7.78 -12.34
N ALA A 6 3.99 9.06 -12.38
CA ALA A 6 4.51 9.97 -13.40
C ALA A 6 6.04 10.11 -13.32
N ASP A 7 6.61 10.06 -12.13
CA ASP A 7 8.05 10.16 -11.89
C ASP A 7 8.81 8.83 -12.06
N LEU A 8 8.09 7.73 -12.19
CA LEU A 8 8.65 6.41 -12.53
C LEU A 8 8.83 6.25 -14.05
N TRP A 9 8.12 7.03 -14.85
CA TRP A 9 8.28 7.03 -16.30
C TRP A 9 9.39 7.99 -16.72
N THR A 10 10.26 7.53 -17.61
CA THR A 10 11.32 8.34 -18.18
C THR A 10 11.36 8.18 -19.70
N PRO A 11 11.67 9.25 -20.45
CA PRO A 11 11.69 9.21 -21.92
C PRO A 11 12.86 8.39 -22.46
N ASN A 12 13.89 8.17 -21.66
CA ASN A 12 15.12 7.43 -22.05
C ASN A 12 15.85 6.92 -20.81
N PHE A 13 16.90 6.10 -21.03
CA PHE A 13 17.68 5.49 -19.95
C PHE A 13 18.64 6.46 -19.23
N ASN A 14 18.85 7.65 -19.76
CA ASN A 14 19.72 8.66 -19.13
C ASN A 14 18.98 9.57 -18.17
N THR A 15 17.65 9.48 -18.13
CA THR A 15 16.81 10.25 -17.21
C THR A 15 16.59 9.45 -15.92
N PRO A 16 16.98 9.97 -14.75
CA PRO A 16 16.76 9.27 -13.47
C PRO A 16 15.27 9.04 -13.20
N MET A 17 14.91 7.81 -12.86
CA MET A 17 13.59 7.49 -12.33
C MET A 17 13.49 7.96 -10.88
N ARG A 18 12.29 8.39 -10.49
CA ARG A 18 11.90 8.60 -9.09
C ARG A 18 10.77 7.63 -8.74
N ASN A 19 10.82 7.12 -7.54
CA ASN A 19 9.93 6.03 -7.12
C ASN A 19 8.87 6.47 -6.12
N SER A 20 8.59 7.78 -6.01
CA SER A 20 7.78 8.36 -4.92
C SER A 20 6.39 7.74 -4.75
N LEU A 21 5.85 7.12 -5.79
CA LEU A 21 4.52 6.49 -5.80
C LEU A 21 4.57 4.95 -5.86
N LEU A 22 5.70 4.32 -5.51
CA LEU A 22 5.78 2.85 -5.47
C LEU A 22 4.78 2.23 -4.51
N TRP A 23 4.53 2.87 -3.37
CA TRP A 23 3.54 2.42 -2.39
C TRP A 23 2.13 2.27 -2.99
N VAL A 24 1.81 3.02 -4.05
CA VAL A 24 0.49 2.94 -4.70
C VAL A 24 0.29 1.58 -5.32
N TYR A 25 1.11 1.19 -6.30
CA TYR A 25 0.85 -0.05 -7.02
C TYR A 25 1.54 -1.27 -6.41
N GLU A 26 2.70 -1.13 -5.76
CA GLU A 26 3.34 -2.25 -5.08
C GLU A 26 2.58 -2.63 -3.80
N GLY A 27 2.14 -1.64 -3.01
CA GLY A 27 1.27 -1.89 -1.86
C GLY A 27 -0.05 -2.53 -2.26
N GLN A 28 -0.70 -2.06 -3.34
CA GLN A 28 -1.91 -2.68 -3.86
C GLN A 28 -1.66 -4.08 -4.43
N THR A 29 -0.52 -4.31 -5.09
CA THR A 29 -0.15 -5.63 -5.60
C THR A 29 -0.05 -6.64 -4.45
N GLN A 30 0.56 -6.26 -3.34
CA GLN A 30 0.60 -7.10 -2.14
C GLN A 30 -0.80 -7.32 -1.55
N TYR A 31 -1.58 -6.26 -1.39
CA TYR A 31 -2.94 -6.36 -0.89
C TYR A 31 -3.81 -7.29 -1.74
N PHE A 32 -3.88 -7.05 -3.04
CA PHE A 32 -4.69 -7.87 -3.93
C PHE A 32 -4.14 -9.30 -4.08
N GLY A 33 -2.83 -9.50 -3.99
CA GLY A 33 -2.23 -10.83 -3.96
C GLY A 33 -2.82 -11.69 -2.84
N HIS A 34 -2.89 -11.16 -1.62
CA HIS A 34 -3.46 -11.86 -0.48
C HIS A 34 -4.98 -12.02 -0.58
N VAL A 35 -5.69 -10.95 -0.95
CA VAL A 35 -7.15 -10.97 -1.07
C VAL A 35 -7.61 -11.93 -2.17
N LEU A 36 -6.98 -11.91 -3.34
CA LEU A 36 -7.35 -12.77 -4.46
C LEU A 36 -6.99 -14.24 -4.20
N ALA A 37 -5.87 -14.51 -3.52
CA ALA A 37 -5.52 -15.86 -3.08
C ALA A 37 -6.59 -16.45 -2.15
N ALA A 38 -7.10 -15.64 -1.21
CA ALA A 38 -8.20 -16.07 -0.33
C ALA A 38 -9.54 -16.20 -1.08
N ARG A 39 -9.90 -15.22 -1.92
CA ARG A 39 -11.16 -15.23 -2.70
C ARG A 39 -11.23 -16.40 -3.69
N SER A 40 -10.09 -16.80 -4.27
CA SER A 40 -10.02 -17.94 -5.20
C SER A 40 -10.00 -19.30 -4.51
N GLY A 41 -9.86 -19.34 -3.18
CA GLY A 41 -9.70 -20.59 -2.42
C GLY A 41 -8.30 -21.18 -2.53
N PHE A 42 -7.32 -20.45 -3.10
CA PHE A 42 -5.92 -20.91 -3.19
C PHE A 42 -5.28 -21.05 -1.80
N VAL A 43 -5.68 -20.19 -0.88
CA VAL A 43 -5.37 -20.32 0.55
C VAL A 43 -6.65 -20.33 1.36
N SER A 44 -6.64 -21.03 2.49
CA SER A 44 -7.78 -20.99 3.43
C SER A 44 -7.91 -19.62 4.10
N LYS A 45 -9.09 -19.34 4.66
CA LYS A 45 -9.31 -18.12 5.45
C LYS A 45 -8.27 -17.99 6.58
N GLN A 46 -7.98 -19.09 7.29
CA GLN A 46 -7.01 -19.08 8.39
C GLN A 46 -5.60 -18.72 7.87
N GLN A 47 -5.16 -19.37 6.80
CA GLN A 47 -3.85 -19.05 6.20
C GLN A 47 -3.76 -17.58 5.76
N ALA A 48 -4.82 -17.02 5.18
CA ALA A 48 -4.84 -15.60 4.83
C ALA A 48 -4.74 -14.68 6.06
N LEU A 49 -5.44 -15.01 7.14
CA LEU A 49 -5.36 -14.28 8.40
C LEU A 49 -3.97 -14.38 9.03
N ASP A 50 -3.35 -15.56 9.02
CA ASP A 50 -2.01 -15.79 9.55
C ASP A 50 -0.96 -14.98 8.77
N LEU A 51 -1.08 -14.90 7.45
CA LEU A 51 -0.20 -14.09 6.60
C LEU A 51 -0.34 -12.59 6.93
N ILE A 52 -1.57 -12.11 7.11
CA ILE A 52 -1.84 -10.71 7.48
C ILE A 52 -1.31 -10.42 8.89
N ALA A 53 -1.55 -11.33 9.85
CA ALA A 53 -1.08 -11.18 11.23
C ALA A 53 0.45 -11.13 11.30
N ASN A 54 1.13 -12.03 10.58
CA ASN A 54 2.59 -12.03 10.49
C ASN A 54 3.12 -10.71 9.91
N ASN A 55 2.52 -10.24 8.81
CA ASN A 55 2.90 -8.97 8.20
C ASN A 55 2.67 -7.80 9.17
N ALA A 56 1.50 -7.76 9.80
CA ALA A 56 1.17 -6.73 10.78
C ALA A 56 2.15 -6.70 11.95
N ALA A 57 2.50 -7.86 12.52
CA ALA A 57 3.43 -7.97 13.64
C ALA A 57 4.84 -7.50 13.28
N ILE A 58 5.35 -7.87 12.09
CA ILE A 58 6.66 -7.42 11.60
C ILE A 58 6.71 -5.89 11.55
N TYR A 59 5.67 -5.27 11.01
CA TYR A 59 5.65 -3.81 10.82
C TYR A 59 5.27 -3.05 12.08
N ASP A 60 4.51 -3.63 13.00
CA ASP A 60 4.17 -3.02 14.28
C ASP A 60 5.39 -2.92 15.23
N THR A 61 6.28 -3.90 15.16
CA THR A 61 7.51 -3.93 15.98
C THR A 61 8.69 -3.18 15.36
N ARG A 62 8.53 -2.59 14.19
CA ARG A 62 9.61 -1.92 13.46
C ARG A 62 9.84 -0.50 13.96
N THR A 63 10.93 -0.28 14.71
CA THR A 63 11.26 1.02 15.35
C THR A 63 11.70 2.11 14.36
N GLY A 64 12.14 1.75 13.17
CA GLY A 64 12.55 2.70 12.13
C GLY A 64 11.45 3.68 11.72
N ARG A 65 10.18 3.35 11.95
CA ARG A 65 9.05 4.24 11.69
C ARG A 65 9.01 5.49 12.56
N ASP A 66 9.68 5.49 13.71
CA ASP A 66 9.73 6.63 14.64
C ASP A 66 10.48 7.83 14.05
N TRP A 67 11.34 7.60 13.06
CA TRP A 67 12.16 8.65 12.47
C TRP A 67 12.12 8.70 10.94
N ARG A 68 11.72 7.62 10.29
CA ARG A 68 11.72 7.50 8.84
C ARG A 68 10.32 7.22 8.30
N PRO A 69 9.71 8.13 7.51
CA PRO A 69 8.40 7.91 6.90
C PRO A 69 8.45 6.80 5.83
N LEU A 70 7.29 6.24 5.50
CA LEU A 70 7.18 5.23 4.44
C LEU A 70 7.67 5.76 3.09
N ALA A 71 7.35 7.02 2.78
CA ALA A 71 7.76 7.66 1.53
C ALA A 71 9.27 7.53 1.25
N ASP A 72 10.11 7.65 2.27
CA ASP A 72 11.57 7.53 2.11
C ASP A 72 12.00 6.13 1.65
N THR A 73 11.27 5.09 2.06
CA THR A 73 11.60 3.71 1.69
C THR A 73 11.42 3.45 0.18
N THR A 74 10.67 4.29 -0.52
CA THR A 74 10.48 4.19 -1.96
C THR A 74 11.75 4.43 -2.77
N MET A 75 12.75 5.07 -2.18
CA MET A 75 14.05 5.34 -2.80
C MET A 75 15.08 4.23 -2.55
N ASP A 76 14.80 3.28 -1.67
CA ASP A 76 15.73 2.21 -1.30
C ASP A 76 16.23 1.37 -2.49
N PRO A 77 15.41 1.02 -3.50
CA PRO A 77 15.91 0.30 -4.68
C PRO A 77 17.06 1.02 -5.41
N ILE A 78 17.07 2.35 -5.34
CA ILE A 78 18.12 3.18 -5.95
C ILE A 78 19.32 3.31 -4.99
N ILE A 79 19.05 3.70 -3.76
CA ILE A 79 20.09 3.99 -2.74
C ILE A 79 20.87 2.72 -2.37
N ALA A 80 20.16 1.63 -2.11
CA ALA A 80 20.75 0.37 -1.68
C ALA A 80 21.23 -0.50 -2.82
N ALA A 81 21.08 -0.09 -4.09
CA ALA A 81 21.37 -0.90 -5.27
C ALA A 81 20.76 -2.31 -5.16
N ARG A 82 19.54 -2.40 -4.64
CA ARG A 82 18.78 -3.63 -4.38
C ARG A 82 19.43 -4.59 -3.37
N ARG A 83 20.32 -4.11 -2.54
CA ARG A 83 20.86 -4.88 -1.42
C ARG A 83 20.03 -4.59 -0.17
N SER A 84 19.82 -5.61 0.66
CA SER A 84 19.19 -5.40 1.94
C SER A 84 20.02 -4.46 2.82
N LEU A 85 19.36 -3.45 3.39
CA LEU A 85 20.01 -2.57 4.37
C LEU A 85 20.25 -3.36 5.67
N PRO A 86 21.39 -3.10 6.37
CA PRO A 86 21.60 -3.67 7.70
C PRO A 86 20.58 -3.09 8.68
N TRP A 87 20.32 -3.81 9.77
CA TRP A 87 19.41 -3.37 10.84
C TRP A 87 18.03 -2.92 10.33
N GLN A 88 17.36 -3.80 9.59
CA GLN A 88 16.08 -3.50 8.92
C GLN A 88 15.00 -2.94 9.85
N ASN A 89 14.98 -3.35 11.13
CA ASN A 89 14.02 -2.80 12.09
C ASN A 89 14.25 -1.31 12.38
N TRP A 90 15.51 -0.88 12.37
CA TRP A 90 15.89 0.53 12.61
C TRP A 90 15.91 1.34 11.33
N GLN A 91 16.47 0.80 10.26
CA GLN A 91 16.64 1.55 9.00
C GLN A 91 15.41 1.52 8.11
N ARG A 92 14.52 0.55 8.27
CA ARG A 92 13.48 0.20 7.30
C ARG A 92 14.09 -0.19 5.95
N SER A 93 13.36 -0.86 5.08
CA SER A 93 13.82 -1.16 3.73
C SER A 93 12.64 -1.63 2.89
N GLU A 94 12.39 -0.95 1.78
CA GLU A 94 11.34 -1.29 0.82
C GLU A 94 9.96 -1.56 1.46
N ASP A 95 9.69 -0.92 2.60
CA ASP A 95 8.47 -1.12 3.41
C ASP A 95 7.20 -0.77 2.63
N TYR A 96 7.32 -0.02 1.55
CA TYR A 96 6.22 0.34 0.66
C TYR A 96 5.48 -0.86 0.04
N TYR A 97 6.07 -2.07 0.04
CA TYR A 97 5.37 -3.30 -0.33
C TYR A 97 4.40 -3.74 0.77
N SER A 98 4.94 -4.15 1.86
CA SER A 98 4.18 -4.88 2.89
C SER A 98 3.48 -3.97 3.88
N GLU A 99 4.08 -2.84 4.27
CA GLU A 99 3.34 -1.81 5.00
C GLU A 99 2.35 -1.10 4.08
N GLY A 100 2.71 -0.93 2.80
CA GLY A 100 1.78 -0.48 1.76
C GLY A 100 0.53 -1.37 1.67
N GLN A 101 0.67 -2.68 1.83
CA GLN A 101 -0.46 -3.61 1.93
C GLN A 101 -1.40 -3.26 3.08
N LEU A 102 -0.85 -2.95 4.27
CA LEU A 102 -1.65 -2.58 5.44
C LEU A 102 -2.37 -1.24 5.22
N ILE A 103 -1.71 -0.29 4.56
CA ILE A 103 -2.34 0.99 4.19
C ILE A 103 -3.51 0.77 3.23
N TRP A 104 -3.34 -0.05 2.19
CA TRP A 104 -4.42 -0.31 1.24
C TRP A 104 -5.55 -1.16 1.83
N MET A 105 -5.25 -2.01 2.81
CA MET A 105 -6.30 -2.67 3.61
C MET A 105 -7.08 -1.65 4.46
N ASP A 106 -6.40 -0.65 5.01
CA ASP A 106 -7.04 0.43 5.75
C ASP A 106 -7.92 1.28 4.83
N VAL A 107 -7.47 1.58 3.61
CA VAL A 107 -8.28 2.24 2.56
C VAL A 107 -9.52 1.41 2.22
N ASP A 108 -9.37 0.11 1.93
CA ASP A 108 -10.49 -0.75 1.55
C ASP A 108 -11.55 -0.83 2.64
N THR A 109 -11.11 -1.07 3.87
CA THR A 109 -12.04 -1.20 5.00
C THR A 109 -12.73 0.13 5.34
N LEU A 110 -12.04 1.26 5.16
CA LEU A 110 -12.65 2.59 5.35
C LEU A 110 -13.71 2.89 4.28
N ILE A 111 -13.44 2.57 3.01
CA ILE A 111 -14.43 2.69 1.93
C ILE A 111 -15.65 1.82 2.25
N ARG A 112 -15.44 0.58 2.67
CA ARG A 112 -16.53 -0.34 3.04
C ARG A 112 -17.36 0.17 4.20
N GLU A 113 -16.72 0.63 5.27
CA GLU A 113 -17.38 1.19 6.43
C GLU A 113 -18.27 2.39 6.05
N LYS A 114 -17.71 3.38 5.35
CA LYS A 114 -18.42 4.60 4.96
C LYS A 114 -19.55 4.36 3.96
N SER A 115 -19.34 3.45 3.02
CA SER A 115 -20.36 3.12 2.01
C SER A 115 -21.39 2.08 2.46
N GLY A 116 -21.30 1.57 3.68
CA GLY A 116 -22.14 0.45 4.14
C GLY A 116 -21.91 -0.82 3.31
N ASN A 117 -20.66 -1.13 3.00
CA ASN A 117 -20.21 -2.26 2.15
C ASN A 117 -20.68 -2.21 0.68
N LYS A 118 -21.13 -1.06 0.20
CA LYS A 118 -21.56 -0.91 -1.19
C LYS A 118 -20.39 -0.67 -2.15
N ARG A 119 -19.27 -0.18 -1.65
CA ARG A 119 -18.04 0.11 -2.40
C ARG A 119 -16.83 -0.46 -1.68
N SER A 120 -15.75 -0.65 -2.43
CA SER A 120 -14.52 -1.27 -1.97
C SER A 120 -13.31 -0.79 -2.77
N LEU A 121 -12.14 -1.28 -2.45
CA LEU A 121 -10.94 -1.04 -3.24
C LEU A 121 -11.02 -1.66 -4.65
N ASP A 122 -11.88 -2.67 -4.87
CA ASP A 122 -12.14 -3.20 -6.22
C ASP A 122 -12.71 -2.11 -7.14
N ASP A 123 -13.59 -1.22 -6.62
CA ASP A 123 -14.15 -0.10 -7.38
C ASP A 123 -13.07 0.94 -7.71
N PHE A 124 -12.20 1.22 -6.74
CA PHE A 124 -11.03 2.07 -6.99
C PHE A 124 -10.13 1.46 -8.07
N ALA A 125 -9.77 0.19 -7.94
CA ALA A 125 -8.88 -0.47 -8.90
C ALA A 125 -9.47 -0.45 -10.31
N LYS A 126 -10.78 -0.70 -10.44
CA LYS A 126 -11.49 -0.63 -11.72
C LYS A 126 -11.48 0.78 -12.32
N ALA A 127 -11.76 1.80 -11.51
CA ALA A 127 -11.79 3.19 -11.97
C ALA A 127 -10.39 3.75 -12.26
N PHE A 128 -9.38 3.31 -11.51
CA PHE A 128 -8.02 3.84 -11.57
C PHE A 128 -7.15 3.13 -12.60
N PHE A 129 -7.18 1.79 -12.66
CA PHE A 129 -6.37 0.98 -13.57
C PHE A 129 -7.14 0.47 -14.79
N GLY A 130 -8.44 0.30 -14.69
CA GLY A 130 -9.31 -0.18 -15.79
C GLY A 130 -9.73 0.92 -16.74
N VAL A 131 -8.81 1.80 -17.14
CA VAL A 131 -9.05 2.92 -18.05
C VAL A 131 -8.43 2.66 -19.42
N ASN A 132 -9.00 3.22 -20.48
CA ASN A 132 -8.50 3.14 -21.85
C ASN A 132 -8.26 1.69 -22.30
N ASP A 133 -9.24 0.83 -22.09
CA ASP A 133 -9.15 -0.58 -22.48
C ASP A 133 -8.72 -0.74 -23.94
N GLY A 134 -7.73 -1.62 -24.18
CA GLY A 134 -7.13 -1.82 -25.50
C GLY A 134 -6.05 -0.79 -25.89
N ASP A 135 -5.80 0.26 -25.11
CA ASP A 135 -4.71 1.19 -25.34
C ASP A 135 -3.47 0.76 -24.51
N TRP A 136 -2.39 0.42 -25.18
CA TRP A 136 -1.12 0.01 -24.59
C TRP A 136 -0.10 1.15 -24.46
N GLY A 137 -0.50 2.38 -24.74
CA GLY A 137 0.31 3.58 -24.56
C GLY A 137 0.67 3.85 -23.11
N THR A 138 1.67 4.69 -22.90
CA THR A 138 2.06 5.08 -21.54
C THR A 138 0.99 5.96 -20.91
N LEU A 139 0.44 5.51 -19.80
CA LEU A 139 -0.46 6.28 -18.95
C LEU A 139 0.17 6.46 -17.58
N THR A 140 0.36 7.70 -17.18
CA THR A 140 0.93 8.03 -15.87
C THR A 140 -0.12 8.55 -14.91
N TYR A 141 0.23 8.60 -13.62
CA TYR A 141 -0.60 9.21 -12.57
C TYR A 141 0.26 9.94 -11.55
N THR A 142 -0.35 10.90 -10.91
CA THR A 142 0.18 11.63 -9.77
C THR A 142 -0.54 11.23 -8.48
N ARG A 143 -0.05 11.68 -7.32
CA ARG A 143 -0.77 11.53 -6.05
C ARG A 143 -2.17 12.17 -6.09
N LYS A 144 -2.30 13.32 -6.76
CA LYS A 144 -3.60 14.00 -6.93
C LYS A 144 -4.61 13.12 -7.66
N ASP A 145 -4.17 12.35 -8.66
CA ASP A 145 -5.06 11.42 -9.38
C ASP A 145 -5.52 10.27 -8.48
N VAL A 146 -4.66 9.79 -7.59
CA VAL A 146 -5.03 8.77 -6.59
C VAL A 146 -6.08 9.31 -5.65
N VAL A 147 -5.84 10.48 -5.03
CA VAL A 147 -6.77 11.14 -4.12
C VAL A 147 -8.10 11.44 -4.80
N ALA A 148 -8.07 12.04 -5.99
CA ALA A 148 -9.28 12.36 -6.74
C ALA A 148 -10.11 11.13 -7.12
N THR A 149 -9.45 10.00 -7.39
CA THR A 149 -10.16 8.75 -7.69
C THR A 149 -10.76 8.14 -6.41
N LEU A 150 -10.02 8.14 -5.30
CA LEU A 150 -10.55 7.70 -4.01
C LEU A 150 -11.77 8.53 -3.59
N ASP A 151 -11.70 9.85 -3.74
CA ASP A 151 -12.79 10.77 -3.40
C ASP A 151 -14.06 10.54 -4.24
N LYS A 152 -13.90 10.19 -5.51
CA LYS A 152 -15.02 9.80 -6.38
C LYS A 152 -15.67 8.48 -5.94
N ILE A 153 -14.89 7.54 -5.42
CA ILE A 153 -15.40 6.26 -4.91
C ILE A 153 -16.10 6.47 -3.59
N GLU A 154 -15.47 7.15 -2.64
CA GLU A 154 -16.04 7.48 -1.33
C GLU A 154 -15.50 8.82 -0.86
N PRO A 155 -16.32 9.87 -0.72
CA PRO A 155 -15.88 11.17 -0.27
C PRO A 155 -15.26 11.12 1.14
N TYR A 156 -14.01 11.56 1.25
CA TYR A 156 -13.26 11.58 2.50
C TYR A 156 -12.01 12.45 2.37
N ASP A 157 -11.41 12.89 3.47
CA ASP A 157 -10.11 13.59 3.43
C ASP A 157 -8.96 12.60 3.18
N TRP A 158 -8.90 12.12 1.94
CA TRP A 158 -7.88 11.15 1.52
C TRP A 158 -6.47 11.73 1.51
N GLU A 159 -6.32 13.05 1.33
CA GLU A 159 -5.00 13.67 1.38
C GLU A 159 -4.43 13.61 2.80
N ALA A 160 -5.20 14.01 3.81
CA ALA A 160 -4.78 13.90 5.21
C ALA A 160 -4.60 12.44 5.63
N PHE A 161 -5.48 11.54 5.18
CA PHE A 161 -5.37 10.11 5.45
C PHE A 161 -4.05 9.51 4.93
N LEU A 162 -3.72 9.79 3.68
CA LEU A 162 -2.49 9.28 3.06
C LEU A 162 -1.24 9.97 3.62
N LYS A 163 -1.32 11.28 3.89
CA LYS A 163 -0.22 12.01 4.50
C LYS A 163 0.18 11.37 5.83
N ALA A 164 -0.76 11.10 6.70
CA ALA A 164 -0.50 10.52 8.02
C ALA A 164 0.14 9.12 7.97
N ARG A 165 -0.02 8.37 6.87
CA ARG A 165 0.47 6.99 6.71
C ARG A 165 1.72 6.85 5.84
N VAL A 166 1.90 7.77 4.91
CA VAL A 166 2.97 7.71 3.90
C VAL A 166 4.08 8.71 4.20
N ASP A 167 3.71 9.94 4.54
CA ASP A 167 4.65 11.05 4.64
C ASP A 167 5.06 11.37 6.08
N ASP A 168 4.17 11.13 7.04
CA ASP A 168 4.45 11.39 8.44
C ASP A 168 5.11 10.16 9.10
N VAL A 169 5.92 10.40 10.13
CA VAL A 169 6.42 9.34 11.01
C VAL A 169 5.32 8.93 11.99
N ALA A 170 5.31 7.66 12.37
CA ALA A 170 4.31 7.12 13.30
C ALA A 170 4.90 6.02 14.18
N LYS A 171 4.46 5.95 15.44
CA LYS A 171 4.94 4.94 16.39
C LYS A 171 4.39 3.54 16.16
N THR A 172 3.24 3.44 15.51
CA THR A 172 2.54 2.17 15.27
C THR A 172 2.31 1.94 13.78
N ALA A 173 2.22 0.68 13.38
CA ALA A 173 1.82 0.31 12.03
C ALA A 173 0.37 0.74 11.73
N PRO A 174 -0.02 0.89 10.45
CA PRO A 174 -1.39 1.25 10.08
C PRO A 174 -2.34 0.04 10.23
N LEU A 175 -2.70 -0.31 11.47
CA LEU A 175 -3.51 -1.48 11.79
C LEU A 175 -5.02 -1.23 11.82
N ALA A 176 -5.47 0.01 11.65
CA ALA A 176 -6.89 0.36 11.68
C ALA A 176 -7.74 -0.43 10.66
N GLY A 177 -7.14 -0.87 9.55
CA GLY A 177 -7.80 -1.74 8.58
C GLY A 177 -8.14 -3.12 9.12
N LEU A 178 -7.32 -3.67 10.03
CA LEU A 178 -7.61 -4.93 10.73
C LEU A 178 -8.80 -4.75 11.66
N GLU A 179 -8.79 -3.69 12.46
CA GLU A 179 -9.84 -3.41 13.44
C GLU A 179 -11.21 -3.22 12.78
N ARG A 180 -11.27 -2.45 11.68
CA ARG A 180 -12.49 -2.31 10.87
C ARG A 180 -12.95 -3.63 10.25
N GLY A 181 -12.02 -4.51 9.93
CA GLY A 181 -12.29 -5.87 9.46
C GLY A 181 -12.80 -6.83 10.56
N GLY A 182 -12.88 -6.37 11.81
CA GLY A 182 -13.30 -7.16 12.95
C GLY A 182 -12.20 -8.01 13.57
N TYR A 183 -10.92 -7.68 13.31
CA TYR A 183 -9.77 -8.41 13.83
C TYR A 183 -8.85 -7.47 14.62
N ARG A 184 -8.15 -8.01 15.58
CA ARG A 184 -7.13 -7.29 16.34
C ARG A 184 -5.85 -8.12 16.38
N LEU A 185 -4.72 -7.48 16.14
CA LEU A 185 -3.42 -8.08 16.40
C LEU A 185 -3.23 -8.25 17.90
N VAL A 186 -2.89 -9.46 18.32
CA VAL A 186 -2.55 -9.77 19.71
C VAL A 186 -1.24 -10.54 19.76
N TYR A 187 -0.44 -10.27 20.77
CA TYR A 187 0.78 -11.00 21.06
C TYR A 187 0.50 -11.91 22.25
N GLY A 188 0.93 -13.16 22.19
CA GLY A 188 0.77 -14.16 23.25
C GLY A 188 2.04 -14.98 23.43
N GLU A 189 2.22 -15.54 24.62
CA GLU A 189 3.21 -16.58 24.86
C GLU A 189 2.65 -17.91 24.28
N THR A 190 3.47 -18.64 23.54
CA THR A 190 3.15 -19.98 23.00
C THR A 190 3.68 -21.05 23.94
#